data_8054ae0efaf50ae4d1adb6418ab748d5
#
_entry.id   8054ae0efaf50ae4d1adb6418ab748d5
#
_cell.length_a   1.000
_cell.length_b   1.000
_cell.length_c   1.000
_cell.angle_alpha   90.00
_cell.angle_beta   90.00
_cell.angle_gamma   90.00
#
_symmetry.space_group_name_H-M   'P 1'
#
loop_
_entity.id
_entity.type
_entity.pdbx_description
1 polymer ?
#
loop_
_entity_poly.entity_id
_entity_poly.type
_entity_poly.pdbx_seq_one_letter_code
_entity_poly.pdbx_strand_id
1 'polypeptide(L)' 'MSKLYGEEYAKVVWRAEDVQALKKDWSLPRCEEWLEGNERHISDRLIELGWEVMDTLLQMEAHNE' A
#
# COMPACT_ATOMS: atom_id res chain seq x y z
N MET A 1 -1.94 -4.24 30.93
CA MET A 1 -1.79 -5.16 29.79
C MET A 1 -0.53 -4.83 29.01
N SER A 2 0.26 -5.82 28.69
CA SER A 2 1.48 -5.58 27.94
C SER A 2 1.18 -5.22 26.48
N LYS A 3 1.99 -4.33 25.95
CA LYS A 3 1.87 -3.94 24.55
C LYS A 3 2.44 -5.05 23.66
N LEU A 4 1.70 -5.41 22.64
CA LEU A 4 2.15 -6.40 21.68
C LEU A 4 2.87 -5.69 20.55
N TYR A 5 4.06 -6.16 20.22
CA TYR A 5 4.87 -5.55 19.15
C TYR A 5 4.43 -5.96 17.76
N GLY A 6 3.39 -6.77 17.66
CA GLY A 6 2.79 -7.16 16.39
C GLY A 6 1.69 -6.22 15.91
N GLU A 7 1.54 -5.06 16.55
CA GLU A 7 0.54 -4.09 16.13
C GLU A 7 0.85 -3.58 14.72
N GLU A 8 -0.17 -3.47 13.90
CA GLU A 8 0.01 -3.10 12.49
C GLU A 8 -0.08 -1.59 12.28
N TYR A 9 0.77 -1.08 11.40
CA TYR A 9 0.80 0.33 11.07
C TYR A 9 0.77 0.53 9.56
N ALA A 10 0.32 1.70 9.14
CA ALA A 10 0.38 2.15 7.75
C ALA A 10 -0.25 1.16 6.76
N LYS A 11 -1.44 0.70 7.07
CA LYS A 11 -2.19 -0.17 6.18
C LYS A 11 -2.71 0.63 4.99
N VAL A 12 -2.58 0.05 3.80
CA VAL A 12 -3.10 0.66 2.58
C VAL A 12 -4.19 -0.25 2.02
N VAL A 13 -5.37 0.34 1.79
CA VAL A 13 -6.51 -0.38 1.25
C VAL A 13 -6.95 0.31 -0.04
N TRP A 14 -7.13 -0.47 -1.10
CA TRP A 14 -7.58 0.04 -2.39
C TRP A 14 -9.01 -0.44 -2.68
N ARG A 15 -9.80 0.43 -3.28
CA ARG A 15 -11.17 0.13 -3.65
C ARG A 15 -11.40 0.44 -5.12
N ALA A 16 -12.49 -0.10 -5.67
CA ALA A 16 -12.84 0.14 -7.07
C ALA A 16 -12.87 1.63 -7.41
N GLU A 17 -13.32 2.46 -6.47
CA GLU A 17 -13.39 3.89 -6.66
C GLU A 17 -12.02 4.53 -6.94
N ASP A 18 -10.98 3.99 -6.34
CA ASP A 18 -9.62 4.49 -6.55
C ASP A 18 -9.16 4.23 -7.98
N VAL A 19 -9.48 3.06 -8.51
CA VAL A 19 -9.15 2.72 -9.89
C VAL A 19 -9.95 3.62 -10.85
N GLN A 20 -11.23 3.83 -10.54
CA GLN A 20 -12.09 4.66 -11.37
C GLN A 20 -11.58 6.11 -11.42
N ALA A 21 -10.95 6.58 -10.37
CA ALA A 21 -10.35 7.92 -10.37
C ALA A 21 -9.27 8.06 -11.45
N LEU A 22 -8.61 6.95 -11.77
CA LEU A 22 -7.56 6.91 -12.80
C LEU A 22 -8.13 6.50 -14.17
N LYS A 23 -9.20 5.73 -14.18
CA LYS A 23 -9.86 5.24 -15.40
C LYS A 23 -11.33 5.62 -15.36
N LYS A 24 -11.59 6.89 -15.60
CA LYS A 24 -12.92 7.47 -15.44
C LYS A 24 -13.99 6.88 -16.33
N ASP A 25 -13.61 6.28 -17.43
CA ASP A 25 -14.55 5.64 -18.36
C ASP A 25 -14.85 4.17 -18.01
N TRP A 26 -14.22 3.64 -16.98
CA TRP A 26 -14.49 2.27 -16.56
C TRP A 26 -15.63 2.24 -15.54
N SER A 27 -16.44 1.19 -15.62
CA SER A 27 -17.48 0.97 -14.62
C SER A 27 -16.86 0.46 -13.33
N LEU A 28 -17.57 0.63 -12.22
CA LEU A 28 -17.08 0.12 -10.92
C LEU A 28 -16.86 -1.40 -10.94
N PRO A 29 -17.78 -2.21 -11.51
CA PRO A 29 -17.54 -3.65 -11.59
C PRO A 29 -16.26 -4.00 -12.35
N ARG A 30 -15.95 -3.25 -13.39
CA ARG A 30 -14.72 -3.48 -14.15
C ARG A 30 -13.48 -3.11 -13.33
N CYS A 31 -13.56 -2.04 -12.58
CA CYS A 31 -12.47 -1.61 -11.70
C CYS A 31 -12.20 -2.67 -10.63
N GLU A 32 -13.26 -3.21 -10.06
CA GLU A 32 -13.15 -4.25 -9.05
C GLU A 32 -12.51 -5.52 -9.61
N GLU A 33 -12.92 -5.90 -10.79
CA GLU A 33 -12.37 -7.06 -11.48
C GLU A 33 -10.89 -6.89 -11.75
N TRP A 34 -10.50 -5.69 -12.17
CA TRP A 34 -9.08 -5.36 -12.41
C TRP A 34 -8.27 -5.44 -11.10
N LEU A 35 -8.83 -4.93 -10.01
CA LEU A 35 -8.16 -5.00 -8.71
C LEU A 35 -7.97 -6.44 -8.25
N GLU A 36 -9.00 -7.27 -8.41
CA GLU A 36 -8.90 -8.68 -8.04
C GLU A 36 -7.81 -9.39 -8.83
N GLY A 37 -7.72 -9.09 -10.12
CA GLY A 37 -6.72 -9.71 -10.98
C GLY A 37 -5.30 -9.23 -10.71
N ASN A 38 -5.14 -8.06 -10.12
CA ASN A 38 -3.83 -7.46 -9.87
C ASN A 38 -3.49 -7.32 -8.40
N GLU A 39 -4.34 -7.77 -7.51
CA GLU A 39 -4.17 -7.61 -6.07
C GLU A 39 -2.80 -8.05 -5.57
N ARG A 40 -2.39 -9.23 -5.95
CA ARG A 40 -1.12 -9.79 -5.50
C ARG A 40 0.06 -8.96 -6.00
N HIS A 41 0.00 -8.55 -7.25
CA HIS A 41 1.07 -7.74 -7.85
C HIS A 41 1.18 -6.38 -7.16
N ILE A 42 0.04 -5.75 -6.90
CA ILE A 42 -0.01 -4.46 -6.20
C ILE A 42 0.58 -4.61 -4.79
N SER A 43 0.14 -5.64 -4.08
CA SER A 43 0.60 -5.90 -2.73
C SER A 43 2.11 -6.12 -2.67
N ASP A 44 2.63 -6.95 -3.57
CA ASP A 44 4.06 -7.23 -3.62
C ASP A 44 4.89 -5.98 -3.87
N ARG A 45 4.44 -5.13 -4.81
CA ARG A 45 5.16 -3.90 -5.13
C ARG A 45 5.10 -2.89 -3.98
N LEU A 46 3.97 -2.82 -3.30
CA LEU A 46 3.84 -1.91 -2.16
C LEU A 46 4.73 -2.35 -1.00
N ILE A 47 4.87 -3.66 -0.82
CA ILE A 47 5.77 -4.18 0.21
C ILE A 47 7.21 -3.79 -0.10
N GLU A 48 7.65 -3.96 -1.34
CA GLU A 48 8.99 -3.56 -1.76
C GLU A 48 9.23 -2.07 -1.54
N LEU A 49 8.30 -1.24 -1.99
CA LEU A 49 8.41 0.20 -1.83
C LEU A 49 8.40 0.60 -0.37
N GLY A 50 7.60 -0.10 0.45
CA GLY A 50 7.53 0.15 1.88
C GLY A 50 8.86 -0.08 2.57
N TRP A 51 9.56 -1.16 2.22
CA TRP A 51 10.88 -1.44 2.76
C TRP A 51 11.88 -0.34 2.40
N GLU A 52 11.85 0.13 1.15
CA GLU A 52 12.73 1.21 0.70
C GLU A 52 12.46 2.51 1.46
N VAL A 53 11.19 2.84 1.64
CA VAL A 53 10.80 4.06 2.36
C VAL A 53 11.28 4.01 3.80
N MET A 54 11.05 2.89 4.48
CA MET A 54 11.48 2.73 5.86
C MET A 54 13.00 2.81 6.00
N ASP A 55 13.70 2.15 5.10
CA ASP A 55 15.16 2.17 5.11
C ASP A 55 15.69 3.59 4.95
N THR A 56 15.13 4.34 4.01
CA THR A 56 15.52 5.73 3.78
C THR A 56 15.28 6.60 4.99
N LEU A 57 14.09 6.47 5.59
CA LEU A 57 13.74 7.27 6.76
C LEU A 57 14.64 6.95 7.97
N LEU A 58 14.96 5.67 8.15
CA LEU A 58 15.85 5.25 9.22
C LEU A 58 17.26 5.80 9.03
N GLN A 59 17.74 5.83 7.79
CA GLN A 59 19.04 6.40 7.48
C GLN A 59 19.08 7.89 7.77
N MET A 60 18.02 8.60 7.45
CA MET A 60 17.91 10.03 7.71
C MET A 60 17.94 10.31 9.21
N GLU A 61 17.26 9.49 9.98
CA GLU A 61 17.26 9.64 11.44
C GLU A 61 18.64 9.42 12.03
N ALA A 62 19.35 8.41 11.54
CA ALA A 62 20.71 8.14 12.00
C ALA A 62 21.65 9.29 11.71
N HIS A 63 21.45 10.00 10.61
CA HIS A 63 22.25 11.15 10.24
C HIS A 63 22.02 12.35 11.15
N ASN A 64 20.85 12.44 11.74
CA ASN A 64 20.48 13.57 12.58
C ASN A 64 20.87 13.41 14.05
N GLU A 65 21.41 12.29 14.41
CA GLU A 65 21.84 12.06 15.79
C GLU A 65 23.24 12.59 16.09
#